data_f7b52145fbaf336edb33f2149a60dcc6
#
_entry.id   f7b52145fbaf336edb33f2149a60dcc6
#
_cell.length_a   1.000
_cell.length_b   1.000
_cell.length_c   1.000
_cell.angle_alpha   90.00
_cell.angle_beta   90.00
_cell.angle_gamma   90.00
#
_symmetry.space_group_name_H-M   'P 1'
#
loop_
_entity.id
_entity.type
_entity.pdbx_description
1 polymer ?
#
loop_
_entity_poly.entity_id
_entity_poly.type
_entity_poly.pdbx_seq_one_letter_code
_entity_poly.pdbx_strand_id
1 'polypeptide(L)'
;TSELLSRALMLCFTLYEHSRVVVVSSTAAAMLRQNVMVVFEKVQSEDQSFDAIQNEDAAVNAPLPVGTAELPSGPVTLFPCAADVYHLLNDLCALADGQPAQFLPLDTLSKPFVLELLESVLTTQSSLFQRHPELVYILRSAACPFLLKALSKPPASFSVYIRVMRLVALLLCEYHKEIVLEVEMLLRALLDTLDEKHALWQRVLAWETMRSLSADSAFLTFLWDQFDGQAEPICVLGRLVECVQQFSRRLRSTLVVDDALAAALEQRPDVPHTPTMHSTHTMYDVAMAGMRSAAE
;
A
#
# COMPACT_ATOMS: atom_id res chain seq x y z
N THR A 1 -8.03 -1.55 28.13
CA THR A 1 -6.87 -0.80 28.50
C THR A 1 -5.69 -1.22 27.65
N SER A 2 -4.91 -0.27 27.19
CA SER A 2 -3.79 -0.41 26.22
C SER A 2 -2.85 -1.55 26.53
N GLU A 3 -2.50 -1.77 27.79
CA GLU A 3 -1.57 -2.84 28.20
C GLU A 3 -2.12 -4.25 27.94
N LEU A 4 -3.41 -4.48 28.19
CA LEU A 4 -4.03 -5.78 27.92
C LEU A 4 -4.13 -6.05 26.41
N LEU A 5 -4.41 -5.01 25.62
CA LEU A 5 -4.41 -5.08 24.16
C LEU A 5 -3.02 -5.43 23.63
N SER A 6 -1.99 -4.70 24.07
CA SER A 6 -0.61 -4.95 23.69
C SER A 6 -0.20 -6.39 24.02
N ARG A 7 -0.51 -6.88 25.21
CA ARG A 7 -0.22 -8.28 25.62
C ARG A 7 -0.95 -9.32 24.77
N ALA A 8 -2.23 -9.08 24.43
CA ALA A 8 -3.02 -9.97 23.59
C ALA A 8 -2.46 -10.05 22.17
N LEU A 9 -2.12 -8.89 21.59
CA LEU A 9 -1.49 -8.81 20.28
C LEU A 9 -0.13 -9.51 20.29
N MET A 10 0.70 -9.26 21.32
CA MET A 10 2.00 -9.91 21.49
C MET A 10 1.94 -11.41 21.54
N LEU A 11 0.96 -11.98 22.26
CA LEU A 11 0.76 -13.43 22.29
C LEU A 11 0.51 -13.99 20.88
N CYS A 12 -0.37 -13.33 20.13
CA CYS A 12 -0.68 -13.75 18.76
C CYS A 12 0.54 -13.59 17.83
N PHE A 13 1.31 -12.49 17.93
CA PHE A 13 2.54 -12.29 17.17
C PHE A 13 3.58 -13.37 17.48
N THR A 14 3.79 -13.67 18.76
CA THR A 14 4.73 -14.72 19.19
C THR A 14 4.32 -16.09 18.65
N LEU A 15 3.05 -16.44 18.71
CA LEU A 15 2.52 -17.69 18.16
C LEU A 15 2.65 -17.74 16.63
N TYR A 16 2.44 -16.62 15.95
CA TYR A 16 2.60 -16.54 14.51
C TYR A 16 4.06 -16.77 14.07
N GLU A 17 5.02 -16.13 14.70
CA GLU A 17 6.43 -16.20 14.29
C GLU A 17 7.15 -17.47 14.77
N HIS A 18 6.89 -17.92 16.00
CA HIS A 18 7.67 -18.98 16.61
C HIS A 18 7.04 -20.36 16.54
N SER A 19 5.76 -20.48 16.15
CA SER A 19 5.13 -21.78 16.02
C SER A 19 5.61 -22.54 14.79
N ARG A 20 6.10 -23.74 15.00
CA ARG A 20 6.45 -24.71 13.93
C ARG A 20 5.22 -25.45 13.38
N VAL A 21 4.08 -25.31 14.02
CA VAL A 21 2.82 -25.97 13.64
C VAL A 21 2.05 -25.01 12.74
N VAL A 22 1.92 -25.34 11.46
CA VAL A 22 1.27 -24.49 10.44
C VAL A 22 -0.16 -24.08 10.85
N VAL A 23 -0.92 -24.98 11.46
CA VAL A 23 -2.29 -24.68 11.93
C VAL A 23 -2.27 -23.60 13.01
N VAL A 24 -1.34 -23.66 13.96
CA VAL A 24 -1.20 -22.64 15.03
C VAL A 24 -0.79 -21.30 14.45
N SER A 25 0.21 -21.28 13.57
CA SER A 25 0.68 -20.04 12.92
C SER A 25 -0.42 -19.40 12.06
N SER A 26 -1.16 -20.20 11.27
CA SER A 26 -2.26 -19.67 10.43
C SER A 26 -3.44 -19.17 11.26
N THR A 27 -3.77 -19.85 12.35
CA THR A 27 -4.80 -19.40 13.29
C THR A 27 -4.39 -18.10 13.99
N ALA A 28 -3.15 -18.01 14.44
CA ALA A 28 -2.60 -16.80 15.05
C ALA A 28 -2.62 -15.62 14.07
N ALA A 29 -2.29 -15.84 12.80
CA ALA A 29 -2.38 -14.82 11.76
C ALA A 29 -3.83 -14.34 11.54
N ALA A 30 -4.80 -15.26 11.52
CA ALA A 30 -6.21 -14.90 11.39
C ALA A 30 -6.70 -14.10 12.60
N MET A 31 -6.33 -14.50 13.82
CA MET A 31 -6.65 -13.77 15.05
C MET A 31 -6.01 -12.39 15.09
N LEU A 32 -4.77 -12.25 14.62
CA LEU A 32 -4.10 -10.95 14.53
C LEU A 32 -4.85 -10.00 13.60
N ARG A 33 -5.21 -10.45 12.39
CA ARG A 33 -6.03 -9.63 11.47
C ARG A 33 -7.31 -9.17 12.14
N GLN A 34 -8.04 -10.10 12.76
CA GLN A 34 -9.29 -9.79 13.44
C GLN A 34 -9.07 -8.81 14.60
N ASN A 35 -8.07 -9.03 15.45
CA ASN A 35 -7.80 -8.18 16.61
C ASN A 35 -7.40 -6.76 16.16
N VAL A 36 -6.56 -6.63 15.16
CA VAL A 36 -6.19 -5.33 14.58
C VAL A 36 -7.46 -4.61 14.09
N MET A 37 -8.32 -5.29 13.33
CA MET A 37 -9.57 -4.69 12.85
C MET A 37 -10.49 -4.22 13.98
N VAL A 38 -10.66 -5.05 15.01
CA VAL A 38 -11.49 -4.71 16.19
C VAL A 38 -10.97 -3.47 16.93
N VAL A 39 -9.63 -3.26 16.96
CA VAL A 39 -9.05 -2.06 17.57
C VAL A 39 -9.49 -0.80 16.83
N PHE A 40 -9.45 -0.83 15.50
CA PHE A 40 -9.90 0.30 14.66
C PHE A 40 -11.43 0.50 14.75
N GLU A 41 -12.22 -0.57 14.76
CA GLU A 41 -13.68 -0.50 14.92
C GLU A 41 -14.11 0.12 16.25
N LYS A 42 -13.34 -0.08 17.31
CA LYS A 42 -13.62 0.53 18.64
C LYS A 42 -13.53 2.05 18.61
N VAL A 43 -12.67 2.65 17.78
CA VAL A 43 -12.62 4.12 17.65
C VAL A 43 -13.93 4.64 17.06
N GLN A 44 -14.49 3.96 16.05
CA GLN A 44 -15.79 4.35 15.51
C GLN A 44 -16.90 4.30 16.57
N SER A 45 -16.87 3.32 17.47
CA SER A 45 -17.82 3.22 18.58
C SER A 45 -17.58 4.33 19.62
N GLU A 46 -16.33 4.71 19.87
CA GLU A 46 -15.95 5.83 20.73
C GLU A 46 -16.47 7.15 20.14
N ASP A 47 -16.25 7.40 18.84
CA ASP A 47 -16.76 8.57 18.12
C ASP A 47 -18.28 8.68 18.18
N GLN A 48 -18.99 7.58 17.92
CA GLN A 48 -20.45 7.55 18.00
C GLN A 48 -20.95 7.90 19.41
N SER A 49 -20.23 7.48 20.45
CA SER A 49 -20.53 7.81 21.85
C SER A 49 -20.35 9.31 22.10
N PHE A 50 -19.32 9.96 21.50
CA PHE A 50 -19.16 11.42 21.59
C PHE A 50 -20.24 12.18 20.83
N ASP A 51 -20.56 11.74 19.62
CA ASP A 51 -21.62 12.37 18.81
C ASP A 51 -22.99 12.29 19.55
N ALA A 52 -23.27 11.19 20.26
CA ALA A 52 -24.48 11.02 21.07
C ALA A 52 -24.48 11.94 22.30
N ILE A 53 -23.34 12.09 22.99
CA ILE A 53 -23.22 12.94 24.18
C ILE A 53 -23.40 14.43 23.85
N GLN A 54 -22.95 14.86 22.69
CA GLN A 54 -23.14 16.24 22.21
C GLN A 54 -24.63 16.58 21.95
N ASN A 55 -25.44 15.58 21.66
CA ASN A 55 -26.87 15.74 21.39
C ASN A 55 -27.78 15.60 22.63
N GLU A 56 -27.26 15.04 23.71
CA GLU A 56 -27.97 14.89 24.99
C GLU A 56 -27.09 15.50 26.10
N ASP A 57 -27.69 16.28 27.03
CA ASP A 57 -27.00 16.87 28.18
C ASP A 57 -26.38 15.84 29.17
N ALA A 58 -26.03 14.66 28.72
CA ALA A 58 -25.55 13.51 29.50
C ALA A 58 -24.01 13.46 29.58
N ALA A 59 -23.39 14.51 30.12
CA ALA A 59 -21.93 14.61 30.32
C ALA A 59 -21.32 13.64 31.35
N VAL A 60 -22.10 12.68 31.90
CA VAL A 60 -21.67 11.90 33.06
C VAL A 60 -20.73 10.72 32.73
N ASN A 61 -20.65 10.27 31.48
CA ASN A 61 -19.88 9.09 31.09
C ASN A 61 -18.93 9.32 29.89
N ALA A 62 -18.55 10.56 29.59
CA ALA A 62 -17.58 10.81 28.50
C ALA A 62 -16.22 10.19 28.86
N PRO A 63 -15.57 9.45 27.92
CA PRO A 63 -14.22 8.95 28.14
C PRO A 63 -13.26 10.12 28.38
N LEU A 64 -12.35 9.94 29.35
CA LEU A 64 -11.33 10.95 29.66
C LEU A 64 -10.19 10.85 28.66
N PRO A 65 -9.60 11.98 28.24
CA PRO A 65 -8.43 11.97 27.36
C PRO A 65 -7.24 11.29 28.05
N VAL A 66 -6.47 10.52 27.27
CA VAL A 66 -5.34 9.71 27.77
C VAL A 66 -4.00 10.31 27.37
N GLY A 67 -3.97 11.13 26.32
CA GLY A 67 -2.76 11.72 25.81
C GLY A 67 -3.00 12.79 24.75
N THR A 68 -1.92 13.27 24.16
CA THR A 68 -1.94 14.23 23.06
C THR A 68 -0.98 13.76 21.97
N ALA A 69 -1.38 13.91 20.70
CA ALA A 69 -0.49 13.76 19.56
C ALA A 69 -0.05 15.14 19.08
N GLU A 70 1.25 15.35 18.95
CA GLU A 70 1.82 16.60 18.44
C GLU A 70 1.79 16.57 16.91
N LEU A 71 0.90 17.37 16.31
CA LEU A 71 0.81 17.55 14.87
C LEU A 71 1.39 18.90 14.46
N PRO A 72 1.82 19.07 13.21
CA PRO A 72 2.24 20.38 12.68
C PRO A 72 1.15 21.46 12.78
N SER A 73 -0.12 21.05 12.79
CA SER A 73 -1.29 21.91 12.95
C SER A 73 -1.61 22.27 14.41
N GLY A 74 -0.91 21.68 15.38
CA GLY A 74 -1.13 21.81 16.81
C GLY A 74 -1.43 20.49 17.50
N PRO A 75 -1.42 20.44 18.85
CA PRO A 75 -1.68 19.21 19.59
C PRO A 75 -3.14 18.76 19.43
N VAL A 76 -3.32 17.46 19.17
CA VAL A 76 -4.62 16.81 19.12
C VAL A 76 -4.78 15.91 20.33
N THR A 77 -5.90 16.02 21.00
CA THR A 77 -6.23 15.22 22.20
C THR A 77 -6.60 13.79 21.77
N LEU A 78 -5.95 12.80 22.36
CA LEU A 78 -6.23 11.39 22.11
C LEU A 78 -7.12 10.80 23.22
N PHE A 79 -8.19 10.17 22.79
CA PHE A 79 -9.04 9.35 23.63
C PHE A 79 -8.53 7.90 23.67
N PRO A 80 -8.97 7.05 24.59
CA PRO A 80 -8.37 5.74 24.83
C PRO A 80 -8.28 4.85 23.58
N CYS A 81 -9.36 4.73 22.79
CA CYS A 81 -9.35 3.90 21.59
C CYS A 81 -8.55 4.54 20.46
N ALA A 82 -8.66 5.85 20.27
CA ALA A 82 -7.88 6.62 19.31
C ALA A 82 -6.37 6.55 19.61
N ALA A 83 -5.98 6.60 20.90
CA ALA A 83 -4.58 6.43 21.30
C ALA A 83 -4.04 5.04 20.98
N ASP A 84 -4.82 3.98 21.24
CA ASP A 84 -4.44 2.60 20.92
C ASP A 84 -4.22 2.43 19.40
N VAL A 85 -5.12 2.98 18.57
CA VAL A 85 -5.00 2.95 17.11
C VAL A 85 -3.79 3.77 16.64
N TYR A 86 -3.58 4.97 17.18
CA TYR A 86 -2.45 5.83 16.85
C TYR A 86 -1.12 5.09 17.08
N HIS A 87 -0.93 4.49 18.24
CA HIS A 87 0.28 3.75 18.55
C HIS A 87 0.43 2.49 17.71
N LEU A 88 -0.65 1.72 17.53
CA LEU A 88 -0.62 0.50 16.72
C LEU A 88 -0.30 0.79 15.24
N LEU A 89 -0.91 1.81 14.65
CA LEU A 89 -0.65 2.20 13.26
C LEU A 89 0.81 2.66 13.07
N ASN A 90 1.32 3.45 14.03
CA ASN A 90 2.71 3.89 14.00
C ASN A 90 3.68 2.71 14.08
N ASP A 91 3.42 1.72 14.94
CA ASP A 91 4.22 0.51 15.07
C ASP A 91 4.17 -0.35 13.80
N LEU A 92 3.00 -0.50 13.17
CA LEU A 92 2.89 -1.21 11.90
C LEU A 92 3.72 -0.53 10.80
N CYS A 93 3.71 0.80 10.73
CA CYS A 93 4.55 1.54 9.78
C CYS A 93 6.05 1.38 10.09
N ALA A 94 6.45 1.42 11.37
CA ALA A 94 7.83 1.21 11.79
C ALA A 94 8.33 -0.20 11.43
N LEU A 95 7.55 -1.23 11.73
CA LEU A 95 7.86 -2.63 11.39
C LEU A 95 7.94 -2.85 9.87
N ALA A 96 7.09 -2.18 9.08
CA ALA A 96 7.16 -2.22 7.62
C ALA A 96 8.49 -1.65 7.09
N ASP A 97 9.00 -0.58 7.69
CA ASP A 97 10.33 -0.02 7.36
C ASP A 97 11.49 -0.84 7.96
N GLY A 98 11.21 -1.78 8.83
CA GLY A 98 12.21 -2.62 9.52
C GLY A 98 12.79 -1.94 10.75
N GLN A 99 12.04 -1.02 11.34
CA GLN A 99 12.35 -0.40 12.64
C GLN A 99 11.61 -1.13 13.75
N PRO A 100 12.15 -1.15 14.99
CA PRO A 100 11.46 -1.75 16.12
C PRO A 100 10.18 -0.98 16.46
N ALA A 101 9.16 -1.70 16.87
CA ALA A 101 7.92 -1.13 17.37
C ALA A 101 8.13 -0.53 18.77
N GLN A 102 7.32 0.44 19.14
CA GLN A 102 7.41 1.14 20.43
C GLN A 102 6.32 0.74 21.41
N PHE A 103 5.09 0.65 20.92
CA PHE A 103 3.93 0.25 21.70
C PHE A 103 3.84 -1.27 21.85
N LEU A 104 4.11 -1.99 20.76
CA LEU A 104 4.29 -3.44 20.78
C LEU A 104 5.78 -3.74 21.03
N PRO A 105 6.16 -4.51 22.08
CA PRO A 105 7.55 -4.86 22.29
C PRO A 105 8.03 -5.91 21.26
N LEU A 106 8.07 -5.50 19.98
CA LEU A 106 8.46 -6.30 18.82
C LEU A 106 9.63 -5.63 18.11
N ASP A 107 10.71 -6.39 17.89
CA ASP A 107 11.85 -5.91 17.12
C ASP A 107 11.66 -6.13 15.62
N THR A 108 11.05 -7.24 15.24
CA THR A 108 10.88 -7.64 13.85
C THR A 108 9.57 -8.40 13.64
N LEU A 109 9.02 -8.30 12.44
CA LEU A 109 7.89 -9.11 11.99
C LEU A 109 8.04 -9.36 10.49
N SER A 110 7.46 -10.45 9.99
CA SER A 110 7.41 -10.75 8.56
C SER A 110 6.86 -9.57 7.75
N LYS A 111 7.72 -8.92 6.94
CA LYS A 111 7.33 -7.75 6.14
C LYS A 111 6.06 -7.96 5.29
N PRO A 112 5.91 -9.09 4.55
CA PRO A 112 4.67 -9.34 3.81
C PRO A 112 3.42 -9.31 4.69
N PHE A 113 3.53 -9.79 5.93
CA PHE A 113 2.40 -9.84 6.84
C PHE A 113 2.05 -8.46 7.42
N VAL A 114 3.07 -7.67 7.80
CA VAL A 114 2.86 -6.27 8.24
C VAL A 114 2.17 -5.45 7.15
N LEU A 115 2.66 -5.56 5.90
CA LEU A 115 2.07 -4.85 4.76
C LEU A 115 0.64 -5.30 4.48
N GLU A 116 0.33 -6.58 4.72
CA GLU A 116 -1.03 -7.11 4.62
C GLU A 116 -1.96 -6.51 5.69
N LEU A 117 -1.47 -6.37 6.92
CA LEU A 117 -2.24 -5.72 7.99
C LEU A 117 -2.52 -4.25 7.65
N LEU A 118 -1.50 -3.51 7.18
CA LEU A 118 -1.66 -2.12 6.73
C LEU A 118 -2.65 -2.02 5.57
N GLU A 119 -2.53 -2.88 4.55
CA GLU A 119 -3.46 -2.93 3.42
C GLU A 119 -4.89 -3.17 3.89
N SER A 120 -5.09 -4.13 4.81
CA SER A 120 -6.41 -4.46 5.36
C SER A 120 -7.03 -3.28 6.12
N VAL A 121 -6.27 -2.64 7.00
CA VAL A 121 -6.72 -1.46 7.77
C VAL A 121 -7.10 -0.31 6.83
N LEU A 122 -6.21 0.06 5.92
CA LEU A 122 -6.43 1.18 5.02
C LEU A 122 -7.61 0.95 4.07
N THR A 123 -7.84 -0.30 3.64
CA THR A 123 -8.97 -0.63 2.77
C THR A 123 -10.31 -0.54 3.50
N THR A 124 -10.37 -0.95 4.77
CA THR A 124 -11.64 -1.10 5.48
C THR A 124 -12.02 0.11 6.33
N GLN A 125 -11.05 0.93 6.72
CA GLN A 125 -11.23 2.01 7.70
C GLN A 125 -11.01 3.41 7.10
N SER A 126 -11.23 3.60 5.79
CA SER A 126 -10.99 4.88 5.11
C SER A 126 -11.76 6.06 5.75
N SER A 127 -13.01 5.84 6.17
CA SER A 127 -13.82 6.85 6.84
C SER A 127 -13.24 7.34 8.18
N LEU A 128 -12.52 6.47 8.89
CA LEU A 128 -11.88 6.82 10.16
C LEU A 128 -10.76 7.85 9.94
N PHE A 129 -9.96 7.67 8.90
CA PHE A 129 -8.86 8.60 8.58
C PHE A 129 -9.36 9.99 8.20
N GLN A 130 -10.57 10.13 7.65
CA GLN A 130 -11.18 11.43 7.35
C GLN A 130 -11.56 12.21 8.62
N ARG A 131 -11.83 11.52 9.73
CA ARG A 131 -12.21 12.12 11.02
C ARG A 131 -11.02 12.35 11.95
N HIS A 132 -9.92 11.61 11.77
CA HIS A 132 -8.76 11.55 12.65
C HIS A 132 -7.49 12.08 11.98
N PRO A 133 -7.19 13.40 12.09
CA PRO A 133 -6.00 14.01 11.47
C PRO A 133 -4.69 13.43 12.02
N GLU A 134 -4.67 12.92 13.25
CA GLU A 134 -3.53 12.23 13.82
C GLU A 134 -3.17 10.94 13.07
N LEU A 135 -4.16 10.20 12.56
CA LEU A 135 -3.91 9.00 11.74
C LEU A 135 -3.40 9.37 10.35
N VAL A 136 -3.95 10.43 9.74
CA VAL A 136 -3.44 10.98 8.49
C VAL A 136 -1.98 11.45 8.64
N TYR A 137 -1.64 12.05 9.79
CA TYR A 137 -0.27 12.45 10.08
C TYR A 137 0.70 11.26 10.06
N ILE A 138 0.31 10.09 10.60
CA ILE A 138 1.13 8.87 10.51
C ILE A 138 1.28 8.42 9.05
N LEU A 139 0.23 8.48 8.24
CA LEU A 139 0.37 8.17 6.80
C LEU A 139 1.40 9.05 6.13
N ARG A 140 1.38 10.36 6.41
CA ARG A 140 2.32 11.33 5.83
C ARG A 140 3.73 11.20 6.37
N SER A 141 3.90 11.01 7.68
CA SER A 141 5.21 11.02 8.37
C SER A 141 5.92 9.67 8.39
N ALA A 142 5.19 8.55 8.28
CA ALA A 142 5.76 7.21 8.37
C ALA A 142 5.47 6.35 7.14
N ALA A 143 4.18 6.19 6.74
CA ALA A 143 3.82 5.31 5.63
C ALA A 143 4.34 5.81 4.28
N CYS A 144 4.11 7.07 3.91
CA CYS A 144 4.57 7.62 2.64
C CYS A 144 6.10 7.60 2.48
N PRO A 145 6.92 8.03 3.46
CA PRO A 145 8.38 7.93 3.37
C PRO A 145 8.88 6.49 3.21
N PHE A 146 8.29 5.53 3.93
CA PHE A 146 8.60 4.10 3.76
C PHE A 146 8.30 3.64 2.32
N LEU A 147 7.12 3.97 1.77
CA LEU A 147 6.72 3.59 0.41
C LEU A 147 7.62 4.24 -0.64
N LEU A 148 7.96 5.52 -0.49
CA LEU A 148 8.92 6.23 -1.35
C LEU A 148 10.30 5.57 -1.34
N LYS A 149 10.78 5.16 -0.16
CA LYS A 149 12.03 4.41 -0.02
C LYS A 149 11.95 3.05 -0.72
N ALA A 150 10.83 2.33 -0.58
CA ALA A 150 10.60 1.04 -1.21
C ALA A 150 10.46 1.14 -2.75
N LEU A 151 9.91 2.23 -3.29
CA LEU A 151 9.88 2.50 -4.73
C LEU A 151 11.27 2.87 -5.27
N SER A 152 12.03 3.70 -4.54
CA SER A 152 13.38 4.14 -4.95
C SER A 152 14.41 2.99 -4.90
N LYS A 153 14.27 2.07 -3.95
CA LYS A 153 15.09 0.86 -3.79
C LYS A 153 14.18 -0.35 -3.65
N PRO A 154 13.69 -0.88 -4.78
CA PRO A 154 12.72 -1.96 -4.72
C PRO A 154 13.24 -3.19 -4.01
N PRO A 155 12.47 -3.79 -3.10
CA PRO A 155 12.84 -5.05 -2.48
C PRO A 155 12.92 -6.16 -3.52
N ALA A 156 13.88 -7.08 -3.35
CA ALA A 156 14.07 -8.21 -4.25
C ALA A 156 12.90 -9.22 -4.18
N SER A 157 12.19 -9.26 -3.03
CA SER A 157 11.07 -10.16 -2.82
C SER A 157 9.82 -9.67 -3.55
N PHE A 158 9.31 -10.47 -4.47
CA PHE A 158 8.06 -10.21 -5.18
C PHE A 158 6.87 -10.02 -4.24
N SER A 159 6.75 -10.86 -3.20
CA SER A 159 5.65 -10.81 -2.23
C SER A 159 5.62 -9.51 -1.43
N VAL A 160 6.77 -8.91 -1.15
CA VAL A 160 6.88 -7.61 -0.51
C VAL A 160 6.54 -6.50 -1.50
N TYR A 161 7.12 -6.54 -2.71
CA TYR A 161 6.96 -5.48 -3.68
C TYR A 161 5.52 -5.33 -4.19
N ILE A 162 4.82 -6.44 -4.43
CA ILE A 162 3.41 -6.40 -4.85
C ILE A 162 2.52 -5.74 -3.79
N ARG A 163 2.81 -5.95 -2.50
CA ARG A 163 2.06 -5.31 -1.41
C ARG A 163 2.39 -3.83 -1.30
N VAL A 164 3.66 -3.45 -1.50
CA VAL A 164 4.06 -2.04 -1.62
C VAL A 164 3.28 -1.36 -2.74
N MET A 165 3.20 -1.98 -3.92
CA MET A 165 2.45 -1.42 -5.06
C MET A 165 0.96 -1.28 -4.78
N ARG A 166 0.35 -2.25 -4.07
CA ARG A 166 -1.05 -2.17 -3.64
C ARG A 166 -1.29 -1.06 -2.64
N LEU A 167 -0.40 -0.88 -1.66
CA LEU A 167 -0.49 0.23 -0.71
C LEU A 167 -0.34 1.58 -1.41
N VAL A 168 0.58 1.71 -2.36
CA VAL A 168 0.73 2.93 -3.17
C VAL A 168 -0.56 3.21 -3.95
N ALA A 169 -1.12 2.21 -4.63
CA ALA A 169 -2.37 2.36 -5.36
C ALA A 169 -3.52 2.78 -4.43
N LEU A 170 -3.64 2.13 -3.27
CA LEU A 170 -4.67 2.41 -2.28
C LEU A 170 -4.57 3.85 -1.74
N LEU A 171 -3.36 4.30 -1.39
CA LEU A 171 -3.14 5.67 -0.93
C LEU A 171 -3.49 6.70 -2.00
N LEU A 172 -3.13 6.45 -3.24
CA LEU A 172 -3.43 7.34 -4.36
C LEU A 172 -4.91 7.35 -4.75
N CYS A 173 -5.63 6.22 -4.65
CA CYS A 173 -7.06 6.16 -4.96
C CYS A 173 -7.92 6.71 -3.82
N GLU A 174 -7.70 6.26 -2.58
CA GLU A 174 -8.63 6.49 -1.48
C GLU A 174 -8.23 7.68 -0.58
N TYR A 175 -6.93 8.00 -0.51
CA TYR A 175 -6.39 8.98 0.45
C TYR A 175 -5.75 10.20 -0.21
N HIS A 176 -5.87 10.38 -1.52
CA HIS A 176 -5.20 11.47 -2.25
C HIS A 176 -5.56 12.87 -1.73
N LYS A 177 -6.76 13.06 -1.17
CA LYS A 177 -7.20 14.33 -0.61
C LYS A 177 -6.52 14.69 0.69
N GLU A 178 -6.21 13.68 1.48
CA GLU A 178 -5.56 13.81 2.80
C GLU A 178 -4.03 13.95 2.69
N ILE A 179 -3.43 13.41 1.61
CA ILE A 179 -1.98 13.36 1.40
C ILE A 179 -1.52 14.12 0.14
N VAL A 180 -2.12 15.26 -0.16
CA VAL A 180 -1.94 16.00 -1.43
C VAL A 180 -0.46 16.21 -1.80
N LEU A 181 0.39 16.58 -0.84
CA LEU A 181 1.82 16.82 -1.09
C LEU A 181 2.58 15.53 -1.42
N GLU A 182 2.20 14.44 -0.77
CA GLU A 182 2.82 13.14 -0.95
C GLU A 182 2.38 12.45 -2.25
N VAL A 183 1.18 12.79 -2.78
CA VAL A 183 0.66 12.26 -4.05
C VAL A 183 1.64 12.52 -5.19
N GLU A 184 2.13 13.75 -5.34
CA GLU A 184 3.09 14.09 -6.40
C GLU A 184 4.37 13.26 -6.28
N MET A 185 4.91 13.12 -5.06
CA MET A 185 6.14 12.36 -4.82
C MET A 185 5.95 10.87 -5.11
N LEU A 186 4.83 10.28 -4.66
CA LEU A 186 4.49 8.88 -4.92
C LEU A 186 4.31 8.61 -6.41
N LEU A 187 3.60 9.49 -7.13
CA LEU A 187 3.43 9.37 -8.58
C LEU A 187 4.77 9.46 -9.32
N ARG A 188 5.63 10.43 -8.97
CA ARG A 188 6.98 10.54 -9.57
C ARG A 188 7.79 9.28 -9.34
N ALA A 189 7.84 8.78 -8.09
CA ALA A 189 8.55 7.57 -7.76
C ALA A 189 7.99 6.35 -8.50
N LEU A 190 6.66 6.27 -8.66
CA LEU A 190 6.00 5.21 -9.43
C LEU A 190 6.36 5.28 -10.92
N LEU A 191 6.38 6.47 -11.52
CA LEU A 191 6.80 6.68 -12.91
C LEU A 191 8.28 6.32 -13.12
N ASP A 192 9.15 6.65 -12.17
CA ASP A 192 10.57 6.29 -12.22
C ASP A 192 10.80 4.77 -12.20
N THR A 193 9.87 3.99 -11.64
CA THR A 193 9.96 2.52 -11.68
C THR A 193 9.73 1.92 -13.08
N LEU A 194 9.21 2.69 -14.04
CA LEU A 194 9.04 2.24 -15.42
C LEU A 194 10.36 2.26 -16.22
N ASP A 195 11.43 2.85 -15.67
CA ASP A 195 12.74 2.90 -16.29
C ASP A 195 13.40 1.52 -16.43
N GLU A 196 14.27 1.38 -17.43
CA GLU A 196 14.99 0.13 -17.74
C GLU A 196 15.96 -0.34 -16.65
N LYS A 197 16.31 0.53 -15.69
CA LYS A 197 17.11 0.18 -14.51
C LYS A 197 16.41 -0.81 -13.58
N HIS A 198 15.07 -0.92 -13.68
CA HIS A 198 14.27 -1.83 -12.88
C HIS A 198 13.98 -3.14 -13.61
N ALA A 199 13.83 -4.22 -12.85
CA ALA A 199 13.48 -5.52 -13.40
C ALA A 199 12.13 -5.48 -14.14
N LEU A 200 11.98 -6.28 -15.20
CA LEU A 200 10.78 -6.27 -16.03
C LEU A 200 9.49 -6.47 -15.22
N TRP A 201 9.49 -7.42 -14.28
CA TRP A 201 8.32 -7.69 -13.44
C TRP A 201 7.93 -6.50 -12.52
N GLN A 202 8.92 -5.70 -12.06
CA GLN A 202 8.67 -4.47 -11.29
C GLN A 202 8.01 -3.41 -12.17
N ARG A 203 8.52 -3.24 -13.38
CA ARG A 203 7.98 -2.33 -14.39
C ARG A 203 6.55 -2.69 -14.78
N VAL A 204 6.27 -4.00 -14.95
CA VAL A 204 4.91 -4.49 -15.25
C VAL A 204 3.93 -4.21 -14.12
N LEU A 205 4.35 -4.40 -12.85
CA LEU A 205 3.51 -4.06 -11.69
C LEU A 205 3.26 -2.54 -11.60
N ALA A 206 4.29 -1.73 -11.82
CA ALA A 206 4.15 -0.27 -11.86
C ALA A 206 3.19 0.16 -12.98
N TRP A 207 3.33 -0.43 -14.17
CA TRP A 207 2.42 -0.19 -15.29
C TRP A 207 0.97 -0.55 -14.96
N GLU A 208 0.74 -1.72 -14.36
CA GLU A 208 -0.60 -2.15 -13.98
C GLU A 208 -1.23 -1.23 -12.92
N THR A 209 -0.42 -0.76 -11.97
CA THR A 209 -0.84 0.25 -11.01
C THR A 209 -1.22 1.56 -11.71
N MET A 210 -0.41 2.04 -12.64
CA MET A 210 -0.71 3.24 -13.42
C MET A 210 -1.97 3.08 -14.26
N ARG A 211 -2.17 1.91 -14.87
CA ARG A 211 -3.39 1.58 -15.63
C ARG A 211 -4.63 1.67 -14.73
N SER A 212 -4.55 1.11 -13.52
CA SER A 212 -5.64 1.18 -12.54
C SER A 212 -5.97 2.61 -12.13
N LEU A 213 -4.95 3.41 -11.80
CA LEU A 213 -5.10 4.84 -11.44
C LEU A 213 -5.70 5.66 -12.59
N SER A 214 -5.28 5.38 -13.82
CA SER A 214 -5.80 6.09 -15.02
C SER A 214 -7.24 5.73 -15.36
N ALA A 215 -7.79 4.66 -14.79
CA ALA A 215 -9.19 4.30 -14.95
C ALA A 215 -10.12 5.02 -13.94
N ASP A 216 -9.54 5.62 -12.89
CA ASP A 216 -10.30 6.37 -11.89
C ASP A 216 -10.45 7.84 -12.30
N SER A 217 -11.65 8.19 -12.74
CA SER A 217 -11.98 9.56 -13.18
C SER A 217 -11.92 10.58 -12.04
N ALA A 218 -12.23 10.18 -10.81
CA ALA A 218 -12.17 11.07 -9.64
C ALA A 218 -10.72 11.44 -9.32
N PHE A 219 -9.82 10.47 -9.38
CA PHE A 219 -8.40 10.70 -9.20
C PHE A 219 -7.80 11.58 -10.31
N LEU A 220 -8.15 11.35 -11.57
CA LEU A 220 -7.68 12.18 -12.68
C LEU A 220 -8.19 13.64 -12.57
N THR A 221 -9.44 13.84 -12.16
CA THR A 221 -9.99 15.17 -11.90
C THR A 221 -9.23 15.85 -10.75
N PHE A 222 -8.96 15.13 -9.66
CA PHE A 222 -8.16 15.64 -8.56
C PHE A 222 -6.75 16.08 -9.03
N LEU A 223 -6.07 15.26 -9.84
CA LEU A 223 -4.74 15.62 -10.37
C LEU A 223 -4.78 16.89 -11.22
N TRP A 224 -5.81 17.04 -12.05
CA TRP A 224 -6.00 18.25 -12.81
C TRP A 224 -6.23 19.47 -11.92
N ASP A 225 -7.16 19.38 -10.98
CA ASP A 225 -7.54 20.50 -10.11
C ASP A 225 -6.40 20.92 -9.17
N GLN A 226 -5.59 19.98 -8.70
CA GLN A 226 -4.53 20.27 -7.73
C GLN A 226 -3.19 20.64 -8.38
N PHE A 227 -2.86 20.11 -9.56
CA PHE A 227 -1.52 20.25 -10.14
C PHE A 227 -1.51 20.90 -11.52
N ASP A 228 -2.30 20.41 -12.47
CA ASP A 228 -2.16 20.83 -13.87
C ASP A 228 -3.06 22.02 -14.25
N GLY A 229 -4.21 22.19 -13.58
CA GLY A 229 -5.15 23.29 -13.79
C GLY A 229 -4.78 24.59 -13.07
N GLN A 230 -3.66 24.65 -12.34
CA GLN A 230 -3.22 25.83 -11.62
C GLN A 230 -2.52 26.85 -12.55
N ALA A 231 -2.37 28.09 -12.06
CA ALA A 231 -1.69 29.16 -12.82
C ALA A 231 -0.21 28.84 -13.11
N GLU A 232 0.43 28.08 -12.24
CA GLU A 232 1.79 27.54 -12.41
C GLU A 232 1.71 26.00 -12.38
N PRO A 233 1.40 25.35 -13.52
CA PRO A 233 1.14 23.92 -13.56
C PRO A 233 2.41 23.10 -13.33
N ILE A 234 2.31 22.07 -12.50
CA ILE A 234 3.40 21.13 -12.24
C ILE A 234 3.50 20.07 -13.35
N CYS A 235 2.49 19.98 -14.24
CA CYS A 235 2.41 19.05 -15.37
C CYS A 235 2.51 17.57 -14.96
N VAL A 236 1.83 17.16 -13.91
CA VAL A 236 1.83 15.78 -13.42
C VAL A 236 1.16 14.85 -14.41
N LEU A 237 -0.02 15.22 -14.91
CA LEU A 237 -0.74 14.45 -15.95
C LEU A 237 0.03 14.39 -17.25
N GLY A 238 0.67 15.49 -17.67
CA GLY A 238 1.51 15.51 -18.85
C GLY A 238 2.64 14.48 -18.78
N ARG A 239 3.36 14.43 -17.65
CA ARG A 239 4.40 13.42 -17.40
C ARG A 239 3.86 12.01 -17.38
N LEU A 240 2.70 11.80 -16.75
CA LEU A 240 2.02 10.50 -16.74
C LEU A 240 1.74 10.03 -18.17
N VAL A 241 1.14 10.86 -19.00
CA VAL A 241 0.84 10.54 -20.41
C VAL A 241 2.13 10.25 -21.20
N GLU A 242 3.17 11.05 -21.04
CA GLU A 242 4.47 10.83 -21.70
C GLU A 242 5.09 9.49 -21.31
N CYS A 243 5.16 9.18 -20.00
CA CYS A 243 5.70 7.91 -19.51
C CYS A 243 4.89 6.71 -20.02
N VAL A 244 3.57 6.79 -20.00
CA VAL A 244 2.66 5.76 -20.55
C VAL A 244 2.92 5.55 -22.04
N GLN A 245 3.03 6.63 -22.83
CA GLN A 245 3.32 6.55 -24.24
C GLN A 245 4.71 5.94 -24.54
N GLN A 246 5.74 6.37 -23.81
CA GLN A 246 7.09 5.86 -23.97
C GLN A 246 7.16 4.36 -23.64
N PHE A 247 6.57 3.95 -22.52
CA PHE A 247 6.52 2.54 -22.12
C PHE A 247 5.78 1.70 -23.17
N SER A 248 4.62 2.16 -23.64
CA SER A 248 3.83 1.47 -24.68
C SER A 248 4.58 1.35 -26.01
N ARG A 249 5.35 2.38 -26.41
CA ARG A 249 6.19 2.33 -27.62
C ARG A 249 7.31 1.31 -27.48
N ARG A 250 7.97 1.28 -26.32
CA ARG A 250 9.06 0.33 -26.03
C ARG A 250 8.57 -1.12 -26.01
N LEU A 251 7.42 -1.38 -25.37
CA LEU A 251 6.80 -2.72 -25.39
C LEU A 251 6.49 -3.17 -26.82
N ARG A 252 5.90 -2.29 -27.64
CA ARG A 252 5.62 -2.61 -29.05
C ARG A 252 6.89 -2.94 -29.84
N SER A 253 7.96 -2.17 -29.65
CA SER A 253 9.23 -2.44 -30.33
C SER A 253 9.83 -3.79 -29.94
N THR A 254 9.72 -4.17 -28.65
CA THR A 254 10.19 -5.48 -28.17
C THR A 254 9.35 -6.61 -28.74
N LEU A 255 8.01 -6.49 -28.75
CA LEU A 255 7.11 -7.49 -29.32
C LEU A 255 7.32 -7.67 -30.84
N VAL A 256 7.54 -6.58 -31.58
CA VAL A 256 7.83 -6.66 -33.03
C VAL A 256 9.15 -7.38 -33.29
N VAL A 257 10.15 -7.23 -32.42
CA VAL A 257 11.41 -7.96 -32.53
C VAL A 257 11.20 -9.45 -32.28
N ASP A 258 10.39 -9.80 -31.28
CA ASP A 258 10.05 -11.19 -30.95
C ASP A 258 9.25 -11.84 -32.09
N ASP A 259 8.29 -11.13 -32.68
CA ASP A 259 7.52 -11.61 -33.84
C ASP A 259 8.42 -11.79 -35.08
N ALA A 260 9.37 -10.88 -35.31
CA ALA A 260 10.32 -11.00 -36.39
C ALA A 260 11.30 -12.19 -36.20
N LEU A 261 11.68 -12.45 -34.93
CA LEU A 261 12.51 -13.60 -34.56
C LEU A 261 11.72 -14.91 -34.73
N ALA A 262 10.46 -14.94 -34.30
CA ALA A 262 9.55 -16.08 -34.49
C ALA A 262 9.35 -16.38 -35.98
N ALA A 263 9.07 -15.37 -36.80
CA ALA A 263 8.93 -15.51 -38.24
C ALA A 263 10.25 -15.99 -38.93
N ALA A 264 11.41 -15.55 -38.43
CA ALA A 264 12.71 -16.02 -38.91
C ALA A 264 12.99 -17.47 -38.50
N LEU A 265 12.51 -17.93 -37.35
CA LEU A 265 12.62 -19.32 -36.90
C LEU A 265 11.69 -20.26 -37.69
N GLU A 266 10.49 -19.79 -38.04
CA GLU A 266 9.55 -20.54 -38.90
C GLU A 266 10.05 -20.74 -40.34
N GLN A 267 10.95 -19.89 -40.83
CA GLN A 267 11.56 -20.02 -42.16
C GLN A 267 12.74 -20.99 -42.19
N ARG A 268 13.14 -21.63 -41.09
CA ARG A 268 14.18 -22.68 -41.09
C ARG A 268 13.60 -24.02 -41.60
N PRO A 269 14.17 -24.62 -42.66
CA PRO A 269 13.57 -25.75 -43.34
C PRO A 269 13.61 -27.10 -42.62
N ASP A 270 14.15 -27.19 -41.39
CA ASP A 270 14.46 -28.45 -40.72
C ASP A 270 13.88 -28.60 -39.30
N VAL A 271 12.83 -27.87 -38.92
CA VAL A 271 12.18 -28.07 -37.61
C VAL A 271 10.84 -28.76 -37.78
N PRO A 272 10.62 -29.93 -37.16
CA PRO A 272 9.32 -30.60 -37.22
C PRO A 272 8.25 -29.74 -36.58
N HIS A 273 7.14 -29.54 -37.30
CA HIS A 273 6.00 -28.75 -36.85
C HIS A 273 5.41 -29.31 -35.56
N THR A 274 5.64 -28.65 -34.43
CA THR A 274 4.80 -28.77 -33.26
C THR A 274 3.59 -27.85 -33.46
N PRO A 275 2.36 -28.31 -33.13
CA PRO A 275 1.16 -27.50 -33.33
C PRO A 275 1.24 -26.20 -32.52
N THR A 276 1.20 -25.10 -33.22
CA THR A 276 1.19 -23.75 -32.64
C THR A 276 -0.11 -23.58 -31.85
N MET A 277 -0.03 -23.61 -30.53
CA MET A 277 -1.10 -23.06 -29.71
C MET A 277 -1.11 -21.54 -29.94
N HIS A 278 -2.18 -21.02 -30.51
CA HIS A 278 -2.50 -19.61 -30.47
C HIS A 278 -2.81 -19.24 -29.01
N SER A 279 -1.78 -18.93 -28.26
CA SER A 279 -1.90 -18.37 -26.92
C SER A 279 -1.89 -16.85 -27.06
N THR A 280 -3.04 -16.25 -26.82
CA THR A 280 -3.09 -14.81 -26.50
C THR A 280 -2.42 -14.64 -25.14
N HIS A 281 -1.07 -14.52 -25.16
CA HIS A 281 -0.32 -14.18 -23.97
C HIS A 281 -0.74 -12.78 -23.51
N THR A 282 -1.53 -12.73 -22.45
CA THR A 282 -1.79 -11.48 -21.76
C THR A 282 -0.51 -11.02 -21.08
N MET A 283 -0.37 -9.71 -20.82
CA MET A 283 0.77 -9.16 -20.05
C MET A 283 0.99 -9.90 -18.72
N TYR A 284 -0.06 -10.51 -18.19
CA TYR A 284 -0.04 -11.36 -16.99
C TYR A 284 0.79 -12.64 -17.20
N ASP A 285 0.68 -13.28 -18.37
CA ASP A 285 1.44 -14.51 -18.68
C ASP A 285 2.93 -14.21 -18.85
N VAL A 286 3.28 -13.04 -19.41
CA VAL A 286 4.68 -12.58 -19.53
C VAL A 286 5.28 -12.30 -18.15
N ALA A 287 4.50 -11.63 -17.25
CA ALA A 287 4.91 -11.39 -15.87
C ALA A 287 5.10 -12.71 -15.11
N MET A 288 4.19 -13.69 -15.29
CA MET A 288 4.27 -15.01 -14.66
C MET A 288 5.41 -15.87 -15.19
N ALA A 289 5.76 -15.74 -16.47
CA ALA A 289 6.93 -16.43 -17.03
C ALA A 289 8.25 -15.86 -16.47
N GLY A 290 8.35 -14.53 -16.33
CA GLY A 290 9.49 -13.87 -15.68
C GLY A 290 9.64 -14.25 -14.19
N MET A 291 8.53 -14.52 -13.50
CA MET A 291 8.54 -14.96 -12.09
C MET A 291 9.06 -16.39 -11.93
N ARG A 292 8.76 -17.30 -12.84
CA ARG A 292 9.27 -18.69 -12.79
C ARG A 292 10.77 -18.75 -13.01
N SER A 293 11.28 -17.91 -13.91
CA SER A 293 12.72 -17.81 -14.18
C SER A 293 13.54 -17.16 -13.05
N ALA A 294 12.90 -16.40 -12.15
CA ALA A 294 13.57 -15.78 -11.00
C ALA A 294 13.50 -16.64 -9.71
N ALA A 295 12.77 -17.75 -9.75
CA ALA A 295 12.60 -18.69 -8.63
C ALA A 295 13.47 -19.96 -8.79
N GLU A 296 14.09 -20.17 -9.95
CA GLU A 296 15.17 -21.12 -10.21
C GLU A 296 16.55 -20.44 -10.01
#